data_cc0a4d89255155df50923e0847d28fee
#
_entry.id   cc0a4d89255155df50923e0847d28fee
#
_cell.length_a   1.000
_cell.length_b   1.000
_cell.length_c   1.000
_cell.angle_alpha   90.00
_cell.angle_beta   90.00
_cell.angle_gamma   90.00
#
_symmetry.space_group_name_H-M   'P 1'
#
loop_
_entity.id
_entity.type
_entity.pdbx_description
1 polymer ?
#
loop_
_entity_poly.entity_id
_entity_poly.type
_entity_poly.pdbx_seq_one_letter_code
_entity_poly.pdbx_strand_id
1 'polypeptide(L)'
;MAETEVRVSEQEAMAVAEESREKEWTKPSFLRQMFLGDFRLDLIHPYPLAGEERPEFVAFYNAFKEFLRDHVDSDAIDATGEYPEDVVDGLKKLGAFGMKIPKKYGGLGFSQAEYARVMELLGAADGNLSALISAHQSIGVPQPLKLFGTAEQKRKYLPRCARGEISAFALTEPQVGSDPARMTTTYELTPEGDAYILNGTKLWCTNGTLADLLVVMARDANGKKISAFVVETAWPGVAVERRCHFMGLRALANAVLSFDGVRVPRENLIGAEGRGLKIALTTLNDGRLSIPNITMGTVKRALKICREWAGERVQWGRPVGKHEAVAHKIADMAANIFAMESIVELATEMSDRGGFDIRLEAAAAKEWNTCRAWEIVDETMQIRGGRGYETASSLRGRGERPIAVERMMRDYRINKIFEGSSEIMHLFMAREAVDKHLEVAGAIIDPKKSPAEKVQALPRIASFYASWYPSRWIPRPHSYAEFGPFAGYLRFVERSTRRLSRQVFHGMVIHQARLQHKQAFLFRLVDIANELFAMAASVSRAHAMRRAGHPAAASAAELADLFCRSARRKVRRLFADLWSNDDARKYRLAQGVLQGRQLWLEELIDGLDPEGEAASGAERRQEVPARAVAVH
;
A
#
# COMPACT_ATOMS: atom_id res chain seq x y z
N MET A 1 20.21 -8.79 27.92
CA MET A 1 19.60 -7.61 28.59
C MET A 1 18.11 -7.73 28.40
N ALA A 2 17.31 -7.67 29.46
CA ALA A 2 15.86 -7.75 29.35
C ALA A 2 15.38 -6.50 28.58
N GLU A 3 14.83 -6.70 27.40
CA GLU A 3 14.17 -5.64 26.62
C GLU A 3 12.99 -5.11 27.44
N THR A 4 13.06 -3.83 27.79
CA THR A 4 11.97 -3.16 28.51
C THR A 4 10.80 -3.02 27.55
N GLU A 5 9.80 -3.87 27.68
CA GLU A 5 8.59 -3.82 26.86
C GLU A 5 7.87 -2.47 27.07
N VAL A 6 7.82 -1.65 26.04
CA VAL A 6 7.10 -0.36 26.08
C VAL A 6 5.60 -0.64 26.10
N ARG A 7 4.98 -0.52 27.27
CA ARG A 7 3.54 -0.69 27.43
C ARG A 7 2.81 0.57 26.95
N VAL A 8 2.27 0.52 25.74
CA VAL A 8 1.39 1.55 25.17
C VAL A 8 -0.02 0.97 25.09
N SER A 9 -0.99 1.67 25.65
CA SER A 9 -2.40 1.27 25.55
C SER A 9 -2.93 1.47 24.13
N GLU A 10 -3.95 0.71 23.74
CA GLU A 10 -4.64 0.88 22.43
C GLU A 10 -5.10 2.33 22.23
N GLN A 11 -5.60 2.98 23.30
CA GLN A 11 -6.03 4.39 23.26
C GLN A 11 -4.87 5.35 23.01
N GLU A 12 -3.70 5.10 23.57
CA GLU A 12 -2.50 5.93 23.34
C GLU A 12 -1.97 5.74 21.92
N ALA A 13 -1.92 4.51 21.41
CA ALA A 13 -1.53 4.24 20.03
C ALA A 13 -2.46 4.93 19.03
N MET A 14 -3.77 4.89 19.27
CA MET A 14 -4.76 5.61 18.47
C MET A 14 -4.61 7.13 18.57
N ALA A 15 -4.33 7.68 19.74
CA ALA A 15 -4.12 9.11 19.92
C ALA A 15 -2.89 9.62 19.15
N VAL A 16 -1.79 8.87 19.19
CA VAL A 16 -0.56 9.18 18.44
C VAL A 16 -0.80 9.14 16.93
N ALA A 17 -1.54 8.15 16.45
CA ALA A 17 -1.92 8.07 15.04
C ALA A 17 -2.83 9.24 14.61
N GLU A 18 -3.80 9.62 15.46
CA GLU A 18 -4.72 10.73 15.18
C GLU A 18 -4.03 12.11 15.16
N GLU A 19 -3.09 12.35 16.08
CA GLU A 19 -2.29 13.60 16.12
C GLU A 19 -1.41 13.75 14.87
N SER A 20 -1.05 12.65 14.26
CA SER A 20 -0.16 12.61 13.08
C SER A 20 -0.88 12.84 11.76
N ARG A 21 -2.21 12.99 11.75
CA ARG A 21 -3.01 13.16 10.52
C ARG A 21 -2.85 14.55 9.91
N GLU A 22 -2.72 14.61 8.59
CA GLU A 22 -2.86 15.85 7.83
C GLU A 22 -4.33 16.28 7.78
N LYS A 23 -4.58 17.60 7.86
CA LYS A 23 -5.94 18.18 7.92
C LYS A 23 -6.19 19.31 6.91
N GLU A 24 -5.20 19.71 6.13
CA GLU A 24 -5.28 20.87 5.24
C GLU A 24 -5.33 20.46 3.76
N TRP A 25 -6.55 20.38 3.22
CA TRP A 25 -6.79 20.07 1.80
C TRP A 25 -7.75 21.09 1.20
N THR A 26 -7.49 21.50 -0.04
CA THR A 26 -8.36 22.42 -0.78
C THR A 26 -9.48 21.69 -1.52
N LYS A 27 -9.26 20.41 -1.86
CA LYS A 27 -10.22 19.54 -2.54
C LYS A 27 -10.40 18.23 -1.77
N PRO A 28 -11.65 17.75 -1.65
CA PRO A 28 -11.92 16.52 -0.90
C PRO A 28 -11.46 15.27 -1.64
N SER A 29 -11.25 14.17 -0.89
CA SER A 29 -11.11 12.82 -1.45
C SER A 29 -12.43 12.35 -2.07
N PHE A 30 -12.37 11.77 -3.26
CA PHE A 30 -13.52 11.14 -3.92
C PHE A 30 -14.08 9.98 -3.09
N LEU A 31 -13.20 9.09 -2.59
CA LEU A 31 -13.60 7.97 -1.74
C LEU A 31 -14.23 8.42 -0.42
N ARG A 32 -13.70 9.47 0.21
CA ARG A 32 -14.31 10.03 1.42
C ARG A 32 -15.74 10.51 1.14
N GLN A 33 -15.96 11.19 0.01
CA GLN A 33 -17.29 11.63 -0.40
C GLN A 33 -18.23 10.42 -0.63
N MET A 34 -17.70 9.32 -1.20
CA MET A 34 -18.50 8.09 -1.36
C MET A 34 -18.93 7.50 -0.02
N PHE A 35 -18.05 7.45 1.00
CA PHE A 35 -18.43 7.00 2.34
C PHE A 35 -19.50 7.89 2.99
N LEU A 36 -19.54 9.18 2.64
CA LEU A 36 -20.58 10.11 3.07
C LEU A 36 -21.87 10.02 2.25
N GLY A 37 -21.86 9.24 1.16
CA GLY A 37 -23.01 9.05 0.28
C GLY A 37 -23.13 10.07 -0.85
N ASP A 38 -22.06 10.81 -1.11
CA ASP A 38 -22.01 11.80 -2.18
C ASP A 38 -21.11 11.32 -3.32
N PHE A 39 -21.75 10.94 -4.42
CA PHE A 39 -21.03 10.54 -5.64
C PHE A 39 -20.60 11.79 -6.42
N ARG A 40 -19.36 12.23 -6.18
CA ARG A 40 -18.74 13.42 -6.77
C ARG A 40 -17.95 13.04 -8.02
N LEU A 41 -18.69 12.68 -9.09
CA LEU A 41 -18.09 12.30 -10.37
C LEU A 41 -17.17 13.40 -10.94
N ASP A 42 -17.47 14.67 -10.65
CA ASP A 42 -16.68 15.84 -11.03
C ASP A 42 -15.23 15.84 -10.51
N LEU A 43 -14.91 15.05 -9.46
CA LEU A 43 -13.55 14.91 -8.96
C LEU A 43 -12.69 13.97 -9.83
N ILE A 44 -13.31 13.06 -10.58
CA ILE A 44 -12.65 12.03 -11.39
C ILE A 44 -13.03 12.07 -12.87
N HIS A 45 -13.87 13.02 -13.26
CA HIS A 45 -14.30 13.22 -14.63
C HIS A 45 -14.25 14.72 -14.97
N PRO A 46 -13.70 15.12 -16.16
CA PRO A 46 -13.15 14.26 -17.20
C PRO A 46 -11.91 13.50 -16.73
N TYR A 47 -11.81 12.23 -17.16
CA TYR A 47 -10.67 11.40 -16.82
C TYR A 47 -9.38 11.97 -17.44
N PRO A 48 -8.29 12.07 -16.70
CA PRO A 48 -7.03 12.60 -17.20
C PRO A 48 -6.36 11.56 -18.11
N LEU A 49 -6.54 11.70 -19.41
CA LEU A 49 -5.72 10.94 -20.36
C LEU A 49 -4.32 11.56 -20.42
N ALA A 50 -3.29 10.72 -20.64
CA ALA A 50 -1.92 11.20 -20.81
C ALA A 50 -1.86 12.28 -21.90
N GLY A 51 -1.28 13.41 -21.55
CA GLY A 51 -1.01 14.51 -22.47
C GLY A 51 0.28 14.32 -23.27
N GLU A 52 0.75 15.38 -23.92
CA GLU A 52 2.06 15.39 -24.56
C GLU A 52 3.16 15.21 -23.50
N GLU A 53 4.08 14.32 -23.79
CA GLU A 53 5.20 13.99 -22.90
C GLU A 53 6.35 14.97 -23.12
N ARG A 54 7.00 15.37 -22.05
CA ARG A 54 8.18 16.23 -22.13
C ARG A 54 9.30 15.50 -22.90
N PRO A 55 9.95 16.13 -23.90
CA PRO A 55 11.01 15.48 -24.68
C PRO A 55 12.13 14.89 -23.82
N GLU A 56 12.52 15.58 -22.75
CA GLU A 56 13.54 15.11 -21.81
C GLU A 56 13.12 13.84 -21.04
N PHE A 57 11.84 13.70 -20.71
CA PHE A 57 11.31 12.47 -20.12
C PHE A 57 11.31 11.33 -21.14
N VAL A 58 10.88 11.57 -22.37
CA VAL A 58 10.87 10.57 -23.44
C VAL A 58 12.30 10.05 -23.71
N ALA A 59 13.27 10.95 -23.78
CA ALA A 59 14.67 10.58 -23.96
C ALA A 59 15.19 9.70 -22.80
N PHE A 60 14.92 10.10 -21.55
CA PHE A 60 15.27 9.30 -20.39
C PHE A 60 14.58 7.93 -20.40
N TYR A 61 13.26 7.91 -20.63
CA TYR A 61 12.46 6.68 -20.61
C TYR A 61 12.97 5.65 -21.64
N ASN A 62 13.30 6.10 -22.85
CA ASN A 62 13.85 5.23 -23.90
C ASN A 62 15.23 4.71 -23.51
N ALA A 63 16.15 5.56 -23.07
CA ALA A 63 17.47 5.15 -22.62
C ALA A 63 17.39 4.17 -21.43
N PHE A 64 16.49 4.42 -20.49
CA PHE A 64 16.26 3.55 -19.35
C PHE A 64 15.70 2.19 -19.76
N LYS A 65 14.77 2.17 -20.72
CA LYS A 65 14.21 0.94 -21.28
C LYS A 65 15.27 0.11 -22.02
N GLU A 66 16.13 0.74 -22.79
CA GLU A 66 17.26 0.11 -23.46
C GLU A 66 18.23 -0.46 -22.44
N PHE A 67 18.60 0.30 -21.43
CA PHE A 67 19.45 -0.17 -20.34
C PHE A 67 18.89 -1.41 -19.65
N LEU A 68 17.61 -1.41 -19.28
CA LEU A 68 16.98 -2.58 -18.67
C LEU A 68 16.98 -3.81 -19.57
N ARG A 69 16.82 -3.62 -20.89
CA ARG A 69 16.83 -4.72 -21.87
C ARG A 69 18.23 -5.31 -22.05
N ASP A 70 19.25 -4.46 -22.12
CA ASP A 70 20.58 -4.85 -22.61
C ASP A 70 21.57 -5.15 -21.47
N HIS A 71 21.35 -4.62 -20.26
CA HIS A 71 22.28 -4.74 -19.13
C HIS A 71 21.72 -5.43 -17.89
N VAL A 72 20.41 -5.73 -17.82
CA VAL A 72 19.80 -6.34 -16.64
C VAL A 72 19.43 -7.80 -16.89
N ASP A 73 20.19 -8.71 -16.30
CA ASP A 73 19.84 -10.13 -16.21
C ASP A 73 19.17 -10.44 -14.87
N SER A 74 17.84 -10.39 -14.87
CA SER A 74 17.04 -10.69 -13.67
C SER A 74 17.19 -12.13 -13.17
N ASP A 75 17.57 -13.10 -14.04
CA ASP A 75 17.81 -14.49 -13.62
C ASP A 75 19.13 -14.57 -12.83
N ALA A 76 20.17 -13.85 -13.28
CA ALA A 76 21.43 -13.76 -12.56
C ALA A 76 21.27 -13.03 -11.22
N ILE A 77 20.53 -11.92 -11.19
CA ILE A 77 20.22 -11.17 -9.95
C ILE A 77 19.51 -12.06 -8.92
N ASP A 78 18.49 -12.81 -9.33
CA ASP A 78 17.78 -13.74 -8.42
C ASP A 78 18.68 -14.91 -7.97
N ALA A 79 19.53 -15.42 -8.84
CA ALA A 79 20.40 -16.56 -8.55
C ALA A 79 21.54 -16.18 -7.57
N THR A 80 22.18 -15.03 -7.78
CA THR A 80 23.26 -14.54 -6.91
C THR A 80 22.73 -13.92 -5.62
N GLY A 81 21.53 -13.36 -5.67
CA GLY A 81 20.97 -12.56 -4.58
C GLY A 81 21.69 -11.22 -4.39
N GLU A 82 22.37 -10.71 -5.42
CA GLU A 82 23.12 -9.45 -5.38
C GLU A 82 22.78 -8.58 -6.58
N TYR A 83 22.90 -7.26 -6.40
CA TYR A 83 22.88 -6.32 -7.51
C TYR A 83 24.27 -6.29 -8.17
N PRO A 84 24.39 -6.56 -9.48
CA PRO A 84 25.65 -6.35 -10.19
C PRO A 84 26.10 -4.87 -10.08
N GLU A 85 27.37 -4.64 -9.82
CA GLU A 85 27.92 -3.30 -9.60
C GLU A 85 27.74 -2.42 -10.85
N ASP A 86 27.94 -2.97 -12.03
CA ASP A 86 27.75 -2.29 -13.32
C ASP A 86 26.28 -1.88 -13.55
N VAL A 87 25.32 -2.67 -13.06
CA VAL A 87 23.88 -2.33 -13.12
C VAL A 87 23.59 -1.14 -12.20
N VAL A 88 24.10 -1.16 -10.96
CA VAL A 88 23.91 -0.03 -10.01
C VAL A 88 24.56 1.25 -10.55
N ASP A 89 25.77 1.14 -11.07
CA ASP A 89 26.50 2.28 -11.65
C ASP A 89 25.83 2.81 -12.93
N GLY A 90 25.29 1.93 -13.75
CA GLY A 90 24.49 2.30 -14.91
C GLY A 90 23.24 3.10 -14.52
N LEU A 91 22.52 2.65 -13.49
CA LEU A 91 21.37 3.38 -12.93
C LEU A 91 21.78 4.77 -12.38
N LYS A 92 22.93 4.87 -11.70
CA LYS A 92 23.49 6.15 -11.24
C LYS A 92 23.78 7.09 -12.42
N LYS A 93 24.46 6.60 -13.45
CA LYS A 93 24.81 7.37 -14.66
C LYS A 93 23.58 7.86 -15.41
N LEU A 94 22.52 7.06 -15.47
CA LEU A 94 21.23 7.47 -16.04
C LEU A 94 20.50 8.50 -15.18
N GLY A 95 20.88 8.72 -13.93
CA GLY A 95 20.19 9.62 -13.02
C GLY A 95 18.93 9.02 -12.38
N ALA A 96 18.80 7.68 -12.37
CA ALA A 96 17.62 6.98 -11.84
C ALA A 96 17.36 7.27 -10.37
N PHE A 97 18.39 7.55 -9.59
CA PHE A 97 18.27 7.93 -8.19
C PHE A 97 17.83 9.39 -7.98
N GLY A 98 17.85 10.22 -9.03
CA GLY A 98 17.45 11.63 -9.00
C GLY A 98 16.10 11.95 -9.64
N MET A 99 15.31 10.96 -10.08
CA MET A 99 14.10 11.17 -10.89
C MET A 99 13.14 12.20 -10.29
N LYS A 100 12.75 12.06 -9.04
CA LYS A 100 11.81 12.96 -8.33
C LYS A 100 12.48 14.14 -7.63
N ILE A 101 13.80 14.20 -7.60
CA ILE A 101 14.54 15.30 -6.98
C ILE A 101 14.50 16.52 -7.92
N PRO A 102 14.16 17.72 -7.42
CA PRO A 102 14.09 18.92 -8.26
C PRO A 102 15.41 19.24 -8.97
N LYS A 103 15.33 19.74 -10.22
CA LYS A 103 16.49 20.11 -11.05
C LYS A 103 17.50 21.02 -10.33
N LYS A 104 17.01 21.96 -9.50
CA LYS A 104 17.89 22.88 -8.71
C LYS A 104 18.78 22.15 -7.69
N TYR A 105 18.51 20.89 -7.40
CA TYR A 105 19.33 20.02 -6.55
C TYR A 105 20.01 18.90 -7.35
N GLY A 106 20.08 19.03 -8.67
CA GLY A 106 20.77 18.08 -9.55
C GLY A 106 19.97 16.84 -9.94
N GLY A 107 18.68 16.78 -9.61
CA GLY A 107 17.79 15.71 -10.04
C GLY A 107 17.11 16.00 -11.39
N LEU A 108 16.27 15.06 -11.85
CA LEU A 108 15.56 15.16 -13.12
C LEU A 108 14.24 15.95 -13.01
N GLY A 109 13.69 16.10 -11.82
CA GLY A 109 12.47 16.85 -11.55
C GLY A 109 11.25 16.27 -12.25
N PHE A 110 11.15 14.94 -12.30
CA PHE A 110 9.99 14.26 -12.87
C PHE A 110 8.76 14.43 -11.99
N SER A 111 7.61 14.52 -12.65
CA SER A 111 6.30 14.48 -12.02
C SER A 111 6.01 13.09 -11.44
N GLN A 112 4.95 12.97 -10.65
CA GLN A 112 4.52 11.66 -10.14
C GLN A 112 4.08 10.74 -11.28
N ALA A 113 3.43 11.27 -12.32
CA ALA A 113 3.00 10.51 -13.50
C ALA A 113 4.19 10.01 -14.33
N GLU A 114 5.20 10.84 -14.55
CA GLU A 114 6.43 10.42 -15.25
C GLU A 114 7.20 9.36 -14.47
N TYR A 115 7.36 9.56 -13.15
CA TYR A 115 7.97 8.58 -12.27
C TYR A 115 7.18 7.26 -12.27
N ALA A 116 5.87 7.31 -12.22
CA ALA A 116 4.98 6.15 -12.26
C ALA A 116 5.22 5.27 -13.49
N ARG A 117 5.41 5.88 -14.66
CA ARG A 117 5.72 5.14 -15.90
C ARG A 117 7.06 4.42 -15.85
N VAL A 118 8.07 5.04 -15.22
CA VAL A 118 9.36 4.37 -15.00
C VAL A 118 9.22 3.19 -14.04
N MET A 119 8.43 3.38 -12.96
CA MET A 119 8.16 2.30 -12.00
C MET A 119 7.36 1.15 -12.62
N GLU A 120 6.44 1.43 -13.53
CA GLU A 120 5.74 0.41 -14.31
C GLU A 120 6.72 -0.40 -15.18
N LEU A 121 7.64 0.29 -15.86
CA LEU A 121 8.66 -0.37 -16.69
C LEU A 121 9.56 -1.26 -15.83
N LEU A 122 10.01 -0.79 -14.66
CA LEU A 122 10.77 -1.57 -13.69
C LEU A 122 10.00 -2.79 -13.20
N GLY A 123 8.73 -2.63 -12.85
CA GLY A 123 7.86 -3.74 -12.41
C GLY A 123 7.68 -4.82 -13.47
N ALA A 124 7.78 -4.46 -14.76
CA ALA A 124 7.79 -5.42 -15.86
C ALA A 124 9.16 -6.07 -16.06
N ALA A 125 10.26 -5.41 -15.71
CA ALA A 125 11.62 -5.87 -15.92
C ALA A 125 12.16 -6.69 -14.74
N ASP A 126 12.28 -6.07 -13.56
CA ASP A 126 12.89 -6.68 -12.38
C ASP A 126 12.30 -6.13 -11.07
N GLY A 127 11.86 -7.04 -10.19
CA GLY A 127 11.28 -6.70 -8.89
C GLY A 127 12.30 -6.11 -7.90
N ASN A 128 13.55 -6.59 -7.92
CA ASN A 128 14.59 -6.14 -7.01
C ASN A 128 14.98 -4.67 -7.31
N LEU A 129 15.19 -4.35 -8.59
CA LEU A 129 15.49 -2.97 -9.01
C LEU A 129 14.30 -2.03 -8.75
N SER A 130 13.07 -2.54 -8.90
CA SER A 130 11.87 -1.78 -8.53
C SER A 130 11.88 -1.39 -7.06
N ALA A 131 12.22 -2.33 -6.19
CA ALA A 131 12.28 -2.10 -4.74
C ALA A 131 13.44 -1.17 -4.36
N LEU A 132 14.63 -1.35 -4.96
CA LEU A 132 15.81 -0.48 -4.75
C LEU A 132 15.48 0.99 -5.03
N ILE A 133 14.94 1.27 -6.22
CA ILE A 133 14.62 2.63 -6.66
C ILE A 133 13.43 3.20 -5.90
N SER A 134 12.37 2.41 -5.67
CA SER A 134 11.19 2.86 -4.93
C SER A 134 11.53 3.23 -3.48
N ALA A 135 12.29 2.40 -2.78
CA ALA A 135 12.69 2.68 -1.41
C ALA A 135 13.52 3.96 -1.31
N HIS A 136 14.43 4.21 -2.27
CA HIS A 136 15.21 5.44 -2.31
C HIS A 136 14.35 6.67 -2.63
N GLN A 137 13.54 6.62 -3.70
CA GLN A 137 12.82 7.79 -4.24
C GLN A 137 11.56 8.17 -3.46
N SER A 138 10.82 7.16 -2.95
CA SER A 138 9.47 7.37 -2.44
C SER A 138 9.40 7.47 -0.93
N ILE A 139 10.31 6.82 -0.21
CA ILE A 139 10.32 6.81 1.26
C ILE A 139 11.67 7.16 1.86
N GLY A 140 12.78 6.98 1.13
CA GLY A 140 14.13 7.33 1.57
C GLY A 140 14.31 8.83 1.81
N VAL A 141 15.55 9.24 2.06
CA VAL A 141 15.90 10.61 2.42
C VAL A 141 15.33 11.69 1.48
N PRO A 142 15.25 11.51 0.14
CA PRO A 142 14.75 12.55 -0.74
C PRO A 142 13.32 13.00 -0.41
N GLN A 143 12.42 12.08 -0.13
CA GLN A 143 11.00 12.43 0.00
C GLN A 143 10.68 13.19 1.29
N PRO A 144 11.03 12.73 2.50
CA PRO A 144 10.79 13.52 3.71
C PRO A 144 11.51 14.86 3.70
N LEU A 145 12.71 14.95 3.12
CA LEU A 145 13.40 16.24 3.00
C LEU A 145 12.72 17.19 2.01
N LYS A 146 12.19 16.71 0.89
CA LYS A 146 11.39 17.54 -0.03
C LYS A 146 10.22 18.18 0.71
N LEU A 147 9.53 17.42 1.53
CA LEU A 147 8.30 17.83 2.21
C LEU A 147 8.58 18.67 3.47
N PHE A 148 9.50 18.24 4.31
CA PHE A 148 9.67 18.76 5.68
C PHE A 148 11.07 19.31 5.99
N GLY A 149 12.06 19.06 5.12
CA GLY A 149 13.43 19.48 5.34
C GLY A 149 13.61 20.99 5.25
N THR A 150 14.60 21.51 5.99
CA THR A 150 15.04 22.91 5.87
C THR A 150 15.75 23.16 4.53
N ALA A 151 15.97 24.41 4.20
CA ALA A 151 16.72 24.78 2.99
C ALA A 151 18.17 24.23 3.02
N GLU A 152 18.79 24.22 4.21
CA GLU A 152 20.13 23.70 4.47
C GLU A 152 20.19 22.19 4.26
N GLN A 153 19.25 21.45 4.86
CA GLN A 153 19.15 20.00 4.69
C GLN A 153 18.93 19.61 3.22
N LYS A 154 18.05 20.34 2.52
CA LYS A 154 17.82 20.12 1.08
C LYS A 154 19.09 20.36 0.24
N ARG A 155 19.84 21.44 0.54
CA ARG A 155 21.11 21.74 -0.15
C ARG A 155 22.21 20.72 0.15
N LYS A 156 22.24 20.19 1.38
CA LYS A 156 23.26 19.21 1.82
C LYS A 156 23.00 17.82 1.22
N TYR A 157 21.77 17.31 1.30
CA TYR A 157 21.50 15.89 1.07
C TYR A 157 20.87 15.58 -0.30
N LEU A 158 19.98 16.44 -0.85
CA LEU A 158 19.32 16.13 -2.11
C LEU A 158 20.30 15.99 -3.30
N PRO A 159 21.35 16.82 -3.45
CA PRO A 159 22.34 16.59 -4.51
C PRO A 159 23.13 15.29 -4.36
N ARG A 160 23.39 14.83 -3.15
CA ARG A 160 24.06 13.55 -2.87
C ARG A 160 23.17 12.38 -3.34
N CYS A 161 21.90 12.40 -2.94
CA CYS A 161 20.92 11.41 -3.38
C CYS A 161 20.75 11.42 -4.90
N ALA A 162 20.71 12.60 -5.54
CA ALA A 162 20.55 12.70 -7.00
C ALA A 162 21.73 12.09 -7.76
N ARG A 163 22.94 12.13 -7.21
CA ARG A 163 24.14 11.49 -7.78
C ARG A 163 24.23 9.99 -7.50
N GLY A 164 23.31 9.44 -6.70
CA GLY A 164 23.22 8.01 -6.45
C GLY A 164 23.80 7.55 -5.11
N GLU A 165 24.01 8.45 -4.13
CA GLU A 165 24.12 8.01 -2.73
C GLU A 165 22.79 7.40 -2.34
N ILE A 166 22.80 6.10 -2.05
CA ILE A 166 21.60 5.32 -1.80
C ILE A 166 21.04 5.67 -0.42
N SER A 167 19.72 5.76 -0.31
CA SER A 167 19.08 6.01 0.97
C SER A 167 18.05 4.96 1.35
N ALA A 168 17.83 4.84 2.67
CA ALA A 168 16.89 3.91 3.26
C ALA A 168 16.00 4.59 4.32
N PHE A 169 14.92 3.89 4.70
CA PHE A 169 13.94 4.35 5.67
C PHE A 169 13.83 3.34 6.82
N ALA A 170 14.23 3.77 8.02
CA ALA A 170 14.37 2.92 9.20
C ALA A 170 13.25 3.21 10.22
N LEU A 171 12.10 2.55 10.06
CA LEU A 171 10.93 2.67 10.94
C LEU A 171 10.71 1.40 11.77
N THR A 172 10.65 0.23 11.11
CA THR A 172 10.29 -1.06 11.68
C THR A 172 11.35 -1.57 12.66
N GLU A 173 10.92 -2.24 13.73
CA GLU A 173 11.77 -2.85 14.75
C GLU A 173 11.34 -4.31 14.99
N PRO A 174 12.13 -5.15 15.69
CA PRO A 174 11.75 -6.54 15.97
C PRO A 174 10.36 -6.69 16.60
N GLN A 175 9.97 -5.79 17.48
CA GLN A 175 8.66 -5.79 18.15
C GLN A 175 7.67 -4.76 17.60
N VAL A 176 8.03 -4.00 16.54
CA VAL A 176 7.26 -2.86 16.05
C VAL A 176 7.10 -2.93 14.53
N GLY A 177 5.94 -3.39 14.09
CA GLY A 177 5.54 -3.41 12.68
C GLY A 177 4.38 -2.46 12.41
N SER A 178 3.16 -2.97 12.53
CA SER A 178 1.92 -2.19 12.26
C SER A 178 1.55 -1.20 13.37
N ASP A 179 2.21 -1.26 14.53
CA ASP A 179 2.01 -0.35 15.66
C ASP A 179 3.30 0.45 15.97
N PRO A 180 3.57 1.55 15.25
CA PRO A 180 4.78 2.33 15.43
C PRO A 180 4.83 3.10 16.76
N ALA A 181 3.70 3.23 17.49
CA ALA A 181 3.67 3.90 18.77
C ALA A 181 4.48 3.15 19.86
N ARG A 182 4.71 1.84 19.67
CA ARG A 182 5.50 1.00 20.58
C ARG A 182 7.01 1.03 20.32
N MET A 183 7.49 1.96 19.49
CA MET A 183 8.90 2.08 19.11
C MET A 183 9.85 2.09 20.32
N THR A 184 10.92 1.31 20.21
CA THR A 184 11.94 1.14 21.27
C THR A 184 13.24 1.87 20.98
N THR A 185 13.56 2.14 19.69
CA THR A 185 14.69 3.04 19.33
C THR A 185 14.46 4.40 19.94
N THR A 186 15.46 4.93 20.67
CA THR A 186 15.36 6.19 21.42
C THR A 186 16.32 7.25 20.91
N TYR A 187 15.99 8.50 21.20
CA TYR A 187 16.91 9.62 21.10
C TYR A 187 16.89 10.44 22.40
N GLU A 188 18.02 11.04 22.71
CA GLU A 188 18.18 11.97 23.83
C GLU A 188 19.03 13.17 23.38
N LEU A 189 18.63 14.39 23.79
CA LEU A 189 19.41 15.60 23.49
C LEU A 189 20.65 15.63 24.38
N THR A 190 21.84 15.93 23.78
CA THR A 190 23.07 16.11 24.55
C THR A 190 22.95 17.28 25.54
N PRO A 191 23.71 17.27 26.65
CA PRO A 191 23.70 18.38 27.60
C PRO A 191 24.02 19.74 26.96
N GLU A 192 24.90 19.75 25.95
CA GLU A 192 25.28 20.94 25.18
C GLU A 192 24.18 21.43 24.24
N GLY A 193 23.18 20.58 23.96
CA GLY A 193 22.05 20.90 23.11
C GLY A 193 22.35 20.97 21.60
N ASP A 194 23.51 20.50 21.18
CA ASP A 194 24.01 20.58 19.80
C ASP A 194 23.79 19.30 18.98
N ALA A 195 23.47 18.19 19.64
CA ALA A 195 23.26 16.89 19.02
C ALA A 195 22.24 16.04 19.77
N TYR A 196 21.81 14.96 19.14
CA TYR A 196 21.04 13.88 19.74
C TYR A 196 21.88 12.60 19.78
N ILE A 197 21.70 11.79 20.80
CA ILE A 197 22.27 10.45 20.91
C ILE A 197 21.18 9.44 20.60
N LEU A 198 21.37 8.63 19.55
CA LEU A 198 20.44 7.59 19.13
C LEU A 198 20.91 6.21 19.60
N ASN A 199 19.96 5.43 20.14
CA ASN A 199 20.17 4.05 20.56
C ASN A 199 18.99 3.16 20.12
N GLY A 200 19.28 1.95 19.62
CA GLY A 200 18.25 0.98 19.28
C GLY A 200 18.57 0.12 18.08
N THR A 201 17.55 -0.65 17.63
CA THR A 201 17.70 -1.59 16.50
C THR A 201 16.55 -1.42 15.54
N LYS A 202 16.84 -1.40 14.24
CA LYS A 202 15.84 -1.41 13.16
C LYS A 202 15.90 -2.70 12.39
N LEU A 203 14.71 -3.19 12.01
CA LEU A 203 14.53 -4.45 11.30
C LEU A 203 13.94 -4.20 9.91
N TRP A 204 14.31 -5.05 8.96
CA TRP A 204 13.82 -5.03 7.57
C TRP A 204 13.96 -3.68 6.89
N CYS A 205 15.10 -3.01 7.13
CA CYS A 205 15.42 -1.75 6.49
C CYS A 205 15.81 -2.01 5.02
N THR A 206 14.91 -1.74 4.08
CA THR A 206 15.17 -1.87 2.65
C THR A 206 16.28 -0.92 2.23
N ASN A 207 17.21 -1.39 1.39
CA ASN A 207 18.46 -0.75 1.02
C ASN A 207 19.49 -0.65 2.18
N GLY A 208 19.21 -1.14 3.37
CA GLY A 208 20.02 -0.92 4.57
C GLY A 208 21.46 -1.39 4.48
N THR A 209 21.78 -2.43 3.67
CA THR A 209 23.18 -2.88 3.47
C THR A 209 23.94 -2.05 2.44
N LEU A 210 23.26 -1.20 1.65
CA LEU A 210 23.85 -0.37 0.60
C LEU A 210 23.71 1.14 0.87
N ALA A 211 22.91 1.50 1.87
CA ALA A 211 22.56 2.90 2.12
C ALA A 211 23.74 3.70 2.65
N ASP A 212 23.95 4.87 2.07
CA ASP A 212 24.84 5.92 2.59
C ASP A 212 24.11 6.79 3.61
N LEU A 213 22.79 6.93 3.43
CA LEU A 213 21.92 7.83 4.17
C LEU A 213 20.66 7.10 4.67
N LEU A 214 20.28 7.39 5.91
CA LEU A 214 19.07 6.81 6.53
C LEU A 214 18.12 7.93 6.98
N VAL A 215 16.81 7.69 6.86
CA VAL A 215 15.80 8.36 7.70
C VAL A 215 15.49 7.44 8.87
N VAL A 216 15.87 7.84 10.07
CA VAL A 216 15.66 7.04 11.28
C VAL A 216 14.55 7.66 12.12
N MET A 217 13.54 6.87 12.44
CA MET A 217 12.52 7.23 13.42
C MET A 217 12.96 6.77 14.80
N ALA A 218 12.93 7.68 15.77
CA ALA A 218 13.26 7.37 17.16
C ALA A 218 12.29 8.06 18.12
N ARG A 219 12.09 7.48 19.29
CA ARG A 219 11.26 8.00 20.37
C ARG A 219 12.12 8.73 21.39
N ASP A 220 11.63 9.83 21.92
CA ASP A 220 12.25 10.52 23.06
C ASP A 220 12.46 9.54 24.24
N ALA A 221 13.68 9.42 24.73
CA ALA A 221 14.03 8.51 25.83
C ALA A 221 13.22 8.82 27.09
N ASN A 222 12.90 10.08 27.34
CA ASN A 222 12.19 10.58 28.51
C ASN A 222 10.71 10.85 28.25
N GLY A 223 10.21 10.56 27.01
CA GLY A 223 8.89 10.93 26.58
C GLY A 223 8.26 9.93 25.61
N LYS A 224 7.10 10.34 25.06
CA LYS A 224 6.35 9.53 24.06
C LYS A 224 6.46 10.10 22.64
N LYS A 225 7.20 11.20 22.44
CA LYS A 225 7.30 11.88 21.14
C LYS A 225 8.23 11.11 20.22
N ILE A 226 7.80 10.88 18.98
CA ILE A 226 8.61 10.28 17.93
C ILE A 226 9.12 11.37 17.01
N SER A 227 10.42 11.35 16.71
CA SER A 227 11.10 12.29 15.82
C SER A 227 11.78 11.55 14.67
N ALA A 228 12.10 12.29 13.60
CA ALA A 228 12.73 11.76 12.41
C ALA A 228 14.10 12.44 12.19
N PHE A 229 15.13 11.66 11.87
CA PHE A 229 16.49 12.14 11.73
C PHE A 229 17.11 11.67 10.42
N VAL A 230 17.94 12.52 9.78
CA VAL A 230 18.87 12.07 8.75
C VAL A 230 20.13 11.56 9.44
N VAL A 231 20.47 10.29 9.21
CA VAL A 231 21.66 9.63 9.77
C VAL A 231 22.52 9.15 8.61
N GLU A 232 23.83 9.39 8.69
CA GLU A 232 24.80 8.85 7.74
C GLU A 232 25.32 7.51 8.26
N THR A 233 25.32 6.49 7.42
CA THR A 233 25.71 5.13 7.84
C THR A 233 27.17 5.00 8.23
N ALA A 234 28.03 5.92 7.73
CA ALA A 234 29.44 6.00 8.10
C ALA A 234 29.71 6.56 9.50
N TRP A 235 28.70 7.05 10.21
CA TRP A 235 28.93 7.60 11.56
C TRP A 235 29.21 6.51 12.59
N PRO A 236 30.11 6.79 13.57
CA PRO A 236 30.37 5.86 14.66
C PRO A 236 29.09 5.45 15.38
N GLY A 237 28.97 4.15 15.70
CA GLY A 237 27.81 3.59 16.37
C GLY A 237 26.70 3.10 15.43
N VAL A 238 26.77 3.37 14.13
CA VAL A 238 25.88 2.77 13.13
C VAL A 238 26.49 1.47 12.62
N ALA A 239 25.76 0.36 12.69
CA ALA A 239 26.23 -0.91 12.15
C ALA A 239 25.12 -1.68 11.41
N VAL A 240 25.54 -2.41 10.38
CA VAL A 240 24.72 -3.43 9.72
C VAL A 240 24.95 -4.74 10.46
N GLU A 241 24.03 -5.13 11.33
CA GLU A 241 24.14 -6.36 12.11
C GLU A 241 23.97 -7.61 11.26
N ARG A 242 23.03 -7.53 10.32
CA ARG A 242 22.68 -8.68 9.50
C ARG A 242 21.96 -8.26 8.23
N ARG A 243 22.23 -8.97 7.12
CA ARG A 243 21.39 -8.97 5.94
C ARG A 243 20.23 -9.95 6.12
N CYS A 244 19.00 -9.51 5.80
CA CYS A 244 17.82 -10.38 5.79
C CYS A 244 17.61 -10.99 4.41
N HIS A 245 17.35 -12.30 4.35
CA HIS A 245 17.07 -13.04 3.12
C HIS A 245 15.59 -13.42 3.04
N PHE A 246 15.01 -13.32 1.85
CA PHE A 246 13.59 -13.52 1.61
C PHE A 246 13.31 -14.56 0.53
N MET A 247 12.07 -15.04 0.43
CA MET A 247 11.65 -16.01 -0.58
C MET A 247 11.75 -15.45 -2.01
N GLY A 248 11.49 -14.17 -2.19
CA GLY A 248 11.60 -13.39 -3.42
C GLY A 248 12.33 -12.09 -3.16
N LEU A 249 12.54 -11.26 -4.17
CA LEU A 249 13.38 -10.07 -4.09
C LEU A 249 14.75 -10.42 -3.46
N ARG A 250 15.39 -11.46 -3.96
CA ARG A 250 16.57 -12.05 -3.32
C ARG A 250 17.76 -11.11 -3.25
N ALA A 251 17.88 -10.19 -4.22
CA ALA A 251 18.93 -9.18 -4.22
C ALA A 251 18.60 -7.97 -3.34
N LEU A 252 17.40 -7.90 -2.77
CA LEU A 252 17.02 -6.78 -1.92
C LEU A 252 18.00 -6.63 -0.76
N ALA A 253 18.68 -5.47 -0.73
CA ALA A 253 19.69 -5.12 0.27
C ALA A 253 19.04 -4.75 1.61
N ASN A 254 18.35 -5.71 2.22
CA ASN A 254 17.55 -5.50 3.43
C ASN A 254 18.37 -5.84 4.68
N ALA A 255 18.29 -5.02 5.72
CA ALA A 255 19.16 -5.12 6.87
C ALA A 255 18.44 -5.08 8.23
N VAL A 256 19.10 -5.70 9.21
CA VAL A 256 19.02 -5.31 10.62
C VAL A 256 20.10 -4.26 10.85
N LEU A 257 19.71 -3.10 11.35
CA LEU A 257 20.62 -1.98 11.66
C LEU A 257 20.61 -1.73 13.17
N SER A 258 21.79 -1.54 13.75
CA SER A 258 21.94 -1.10 15.14
C SER A 258 22.47 0.32 15.23
N PHE A 259 22.08 0.99 16.28
CA PHE A 259 22.51 2.33 16.67
C PHE A 259 22.95 2.28 18.11
N ASP A 260 24.24 2.51 18.36
CA ASP A 260 24.85 2.49 19.69
C ASP A 260 25.57 3.82 19.96
N GLY A 261 24.94 4.68 20.74
CA GLY A 261 25.45 5.99 21.07
C GLY A 261 25.68 6.91 19.86
N VAL A 262 24.90 6.73 18.78
CA VAL A 262 25.10 7.50 17.54
C VAL A 262 24.82 8.98 17.76
N ARG A 263 25.86 9.80 17.62
CA ARG A 263 25.77 11.27 17.76
C ARG A 263 25.26 11.90 16.46
N VAL A 264 24.01 12.34 16.48
CA VAL A 264 23.32 12.97 15.35
C VAL A 264 23.29 14.48 15.56
N PRO A 265 23.91 15.30 14.69
CA PRO A 265 23.85 16.76 14.80
C PRO A 265 22.40 17.28 14.85
N ARG A 266 22.17 18.33 15.63
CA ARG A 266 20.82 18.90 15.84
C ARG A 266 20.15 19.32 14.53
N GLU A 267 20.93 19.84 13.58
CA GLU A 267 20.47 20.22 12.25
C GLU A 267 19.97 19.05 11.39
N ASN A 268 20.22 17.81 11.81
CA ASN A 268 19.73 16.60 11.11
C ASN A 268 18.33 16.14 11.56
N LEU A 269 17.73 16.80 12.54
CA LEU A 269 16.31 16.61 12.86
C LEU A 269 15.46 17.09 11.69
N ILE A 270 14.59 16.23 11.17
CA ILE A 270 13.66 16.57 10.08
C ILE A 270 12.40 17.19 10.68
N GLY A 271 12.08 18.41 10.27
CA GLY A 271 10.92 19.15 10.80
C GLY A 271 11.10 19.56 12.25
N ALA A 272 10.13 19.23 13.11
CA ALA A 272 10.16 19.55 14.54
C ALA A 272 10.13 18.28 15.41
N GLU A 273 10.64 18.37 16.62
CA GLU A 273 10.53 17.29 17.62
C GLU A 273 9.09 16.84 17.82
N GLY A 274 8.90 15.53 17.91
CA GLY A 274 7.59 14.91 18.08
C GLY A 274 6.76 14.83 16.79
N ARG A 275 7.29 15.26 15.64
CA ARG A 275 6.58 15.17 14.35
C ARG A 275 7.01 13.97 13.48
N GLY A 276 7.87 13.09 13.99
CA GLY A 276 8.43 11.98 13.22
C GLY A 276 7.36 11.04 12.65
N LEU A 277 6.34 10.68 13.43
CA LEU A 277 5.28 9.81 12.92
C LEU A 277 4.43 10.48 11.83
N LYS A 278 4.13 11.78 11.96
CA LYS A 278 3.48 12.54 10.88
C LYS A 278 4.33 12.53 9.61
N ILE A 279 5.63 12.78 9.75
CA ILE A 279 6.58 12.74 8.63
C ILE A 279 6.59 11.35 7.99
N ALA A 280 6.67 10.28 8.79
CA ALA A 280 6.64 8.92 8.31
C ALA A 280 5.36 8.61 7.51
N LEU A 281 4.18 8.87 8.09
CA LEU A 281 2.90 8.55 7.47
C LEU A 281 2.65 9.36 6.18
N THR A 282 3.05 10.64 6.18
CA THR A 282 2.94 11.49 4.97
C THR A 282 3.89 11.00 3.87
N THR A 283 5.13 10.65 4.23
CA THR A 283 6.11 10.08 3.30
C THR A 283 5.62 8.76 2.69
N LEU A 284 5.04 7.87 3.50
CA LEU A 284 4.50 6.59 3.04
C LEU A 284 3.34 6.73 2.05
N ASN A 285 2.64 7.86 1.98
CA ASN A 285 1.60 8.06 0.95
C ASN A 285 2.18 8.04 -0.47
N ASP A 286 3.40 8.54 -0.65
CA ASP A 286 4.13 8.46 -1.94
C ASP A 286 4.53 7.01 -2.28
N GLY A 287 5.01 6.24 -1.31
CA GLY A 287 5.29 4.80 -1.47
C GLY A 287 4.04 4.02 -1.89
N ARG A 288 2.89 4.36 -1.30
CA ARG A 288 1.60 3.76 -1.67
C ARG A 288 1.16 4.03 -3.11
N LEU A 289 1.67 5.07 -3.77
CA LEU A 289 1.47 5.29 -5.20
C LEU A 289 2.51 4.56 -6.06
N SER A 290 3.72 4.34 -5.57
CA SER A 290 4.78 3.64 -6.31
C SER A 290 4.49 2.16 -6.50
N ILE A 291 4.05 1.46 -5.44
CA ILE A 291 3.75 0.02 -5.47
C ILE A 291 2.67 -0.34 -6.51
N PRO A 292 1.51 0.36 -6.61
CA PRO A 292 0.54 0.07 -7.64
C PRO A 292 1.09 0.25 -9.07
N ASN A 293 1.98 1.21 -9.30
CA ASN A 293 2.60 1.40 -10.61
C ASN A 293 3.57 0.26 -10.95
N ILE A 294 4.42 -0.19 -10.02
CA ILE A 294 5.24 -1.41 -10.17
C ILE A 294 4.34 -2.61 -10.48
N THR A 295 3.24 -2.72 -9.77
CA THR A 295 2.23 -3.77 -9.97
C THR A 295 1.68 -3.78 -11.39
N MET A 296 1.41 -2.62 -11.99
CA MET A 296 0.91 -2.53 -13.37
C MET A 296 1.90 -3.15 -14.36
N GLY A 297 3.19 -2.89 -14.22
CA GLY A 297 4.23 -3.53 -15.04
C GLY A 297 4.22 -5.06 -14.94
N THR A 298 4.13 -5.56 -13.72
CA THR A 298 4.08 -7.02 -13.45
C THR A 298 2.85 -7.66 -14.10
N VAL A 299 1.64 -7.11 -13.92
CA VAL A 299 0.41 -7.72 -14.46
C VAL A 299 0.29 -7.59 -15.98
N LYS A 300 0.80 -6.51 -16.58
CA LYS A 300 0.88 -6.38 -18.05
C LYS A 300 1.82 -7.43 -18.65
N ARG A 301 2.96 -7.68 -17.98
CA ARG A 301 3.87 -8.78 -18.38
C ARG A 301 3.20 -10.15 -18.22
N ALA A 302 2.46 -10.37 -17.12
CA ALA A 302 1.69 -11.59 -16.88
C ALA A 302 0.66 -11.83 -17.99
N LEU A 303 -0.11 -10.82 -18.36
CA LEU A 303 -1.07 -10.91 -19.46
C LEU A 303 -0.39 -11.24 -20.80
N LYS A 304 0.75 -10.60 -21.11
CA LYS A 304 1.53 -10.91 -22.30
C LYS A 304 1.96 -12.38 -22.32
N ILE A 305 2.50 -12.89 -21.21
CA ILE A 305 2.91 -14.28 -21.06
C ILE A 305 1.73 -15.23 -21.30
N CYS A 306 0.58 -14.96 -20.68
CA CYS A 306 -0.63 -15.77 -20.85
C CYS A 306 -1.16 -15.74 -22.28
N ARG A 307 -1.19 -14.57 -22.91
CA ARG A 307 -1.65 -14.40 -24.30
C ARG A 307 -0.80 -15.19 -25.29
N GLU A 308 0.53 -15.07 -25.19
CA GLU A 308 1.47 -15.80 -26.05
C GLU A 308 1.35 -17.30 -25.83
N TRP A 309 1.48 -17.75 -24.57
CA TRP A 309 1.43 -19.16 -24.23
C TRP A 309 0.09 -19.81 -24.59
N ALA A 310 -1.02 -19.20 -24.24
CA ALA A 310 -2.33 -19.77 -24.49
C ALA A 310 -2.74 -19.76 -25.98
N GLY A 311 -2.13 -18.88 -26.78
CA GLY A 311 -2.29 -18.84 -28.22
C GLY A 311 -1.50 -19.93 -28.95
N GLU A 312 -0.33 -20.30 -28.41
CA GLU A 312 0.61 -21.24 -29.06
C GLU A 312 0.47 -22.70 -28.57
N ARG A 313 0.26 -22.88 -27.25
CA ARG A 313 0.22 -24.20 -26.62
C ARG A 313 -1.03 -24.97 -27.03
N VAL A 314 -0.85 -26.04 -27.79
CA VAL A 314 -1.94 -26.94 -28.22
C VAL A 314 -2.07 -28.10 -27.23
N GLN A 315 -3.27 -28.31 -26.71
CA GLN A 315 -3.68 -29.50 -25.97
C GLN A 315 -5.11 -29.87 -26.39
N TRP A 316 -5.37 -31.16 -26.48
CA TRP A 316 -6.65 -31.71 -26.91
C TRP A 316 -7.14 -31.09 -28.23
N GLY A 317 -6.19 -31.03 -29.21
CA GLY A 317 -6.43 -30.65 -30.59
C GLY A 317 -6.61 -29.14 -30.86
N ARG A 318 -6.44 -28.27 -29.87
CA ARG A 318 -6.56 -26.80 -30.06
C ARG A 318 -5.72 -26.00 -29.05
N PRO A 319 -5.38 -24.74 -29.37
CA PRO A 319 -4.71 -23.85 -28.41
C PRO A 319 -5.42 -23.79 -27.07
N VAL A 320 -4.67 -23.82 -25.97
CA VAL A 320 -5.27 -23.89 -24.63
C VAL A 320 -6.15 -22.67 -24.31
N GLY A 321 -5.85 -21.51 -24.90
CA GLY A 321 -6.69 -20.31 -24.77
C GLY A 321 -8.04 -20.41 -25.45
N LYS A 322 -8.28 -21.42 -26.30
CA LYS A 322 -9.59 -21.71 -26.89
C LYS A 322 -10.47 -22.64 -26.03
N HIS A 323 -9.94 -23.15 -24.93
CA HIS A 323 -10.75 -23.83 -23.93
C HIS A 323 -11.40 -22.78 -23.02
N GLU A 324 -12.70 -22.88 -22.81
CA GLU A 324 -13.52 -21.88 -22.13
C GLU A 324 -12.96 -21.50 -20.75
N ALA A 325 -12.52 -22.48 -19.96
CA ALA A 325 -11.94 -22.25 -18.64
C ALA A 325 -10.70 -21.35 -18.65
N VAL A 326 -9.82 -21.51 -19.66
CA VAL A 326 -8.63 -20.66 -19.82
C VAL A 326 -9.00 -19.30 -20.43
N ALA A 327 -9.91 -19.31 -21.41
CA ALA A 327 -10.40 -18.07 -22.05
C ALA A 327 -11.01 -17.10 -21.03
N HIS A 328 -11.82 -17.60 -20.09
CA HIS A 328 -12.41 -16.78 -19.02
C HIS A 328 -11.33 -16.15 -18.13
N LYS A 329 -10.32 -16.90 -17.70
CA LYS A 329 -9.19 -16.37 -16.92
C LYS A 329 -8.49 -15.21 -17.63
N ILE A 330 -8.18 -15.35 -18.91
CA ILE A 330 -7.51 -14.31 -19.71
C ILE A 330 -8.41 -13.08 -19.87
N ALA A 331 -9.71 -13.26 -20.10
CA ALA A 331 -10.66 -12.17 -20.21
C ALA A 331 -10.80 -11.38 -18.88
N ASP A 332 -10.90 -12.11 -17.76
CA ASP A 332 -10.97 -11.50 -16.42
C ASP A 332 -9.66 -10.78 -16.07
N MET A 333 -8.50 -11.36 -16.41
CA MET A 333 -7.20 -10.69 -16.26
C MET A 333 -7.17 -9.35 -17.01
N ALA A 334 -7.54 -9.35 -18.30
CA ALA A 334 -7.51 -8.13 -19.11
C ALA A 334 -8.47 -7.05 -18.57
N ALA A 335 -9.68 -7.42 -18.19
CA ALA A 335 -10.67 -6.50 -17.63
C ALA A 335 -10.23 -5.93 -16.26
N ASN A 336 -9.65 -6.77 -15.38
CA ASN A 336 -9.10 -6.30 -14.11
C ASN A 336 -7.90 -5.38 -14.32
N ILE A 337 -6.97 -5.70 -15.23
CA ILE A 337 -5.81 -4.84 -15.55
C ILE A 337 -6.26 -3.46 -16.03
N PHE A 338 -7.28 -3.39 -16.89
CA PHE A 338 -7.85 -2.11 -17.33
C PHE A 338 -8.40 -1.28 -16.15
N ALA A 339 -9.12 -1.92 -15.23
CA ALA A 339 -9.65 -1.27 -14.05
C ALA A 339 -8.55 -0.83 -13.06
N MET A 340 -7.54 -1.68 -12.85
CA MET A 340 -6.36 -1.40 -12.02
C MET A 340 -5.63 -0.16 -12.55
N GLU A 341 -5.34 -0.13 -13.84
CA GLU A 341 -4.68 0.99 -14.49
C GLU A 341 -5.52 2.27 -14.37
N SER A 342 -6.86 2.17 -14.53
CA SER A 342 -7.76 3.31 -14.40
C SER A 342 -7.71 3.96 -13.01
N ILE A 343 -7.54 3.17 -11.94
CA ILE A 343 -7.38 3.68 -10.57
C ILE A 343 -6.00 4.31 -10.38
N VAL A 344 -4.95 3.63 -10.83
CA VAL A 344 -3.56 4.04 -10.58
C VAL A 344 -3.23 5.33 -11.31
N GLU A 345 -3.56 5.43 -12.59
CA GLU A 345 -3.36 6.67 -13.37
C GLU A 345 -4.12 7.85 -12.76
N LEU A 346 -5.39 7.62 -12.36
CA LEU A 346 -6.21 8.66 -11.74
C LEU A 346 -5.60 9.15 -10.43
N ALA A 347 -5.21 8.23 -9.52
CA ALA A 347 -4.62 8.59 -8.23
C ALA A 347 -3.27 9.30 -8.39
N THR A 348 -2.46 8.85 -9.35
CA THR A 348 -1.16 9.46 -9.69
C THR A 348 -1.34 10.89 -10.21
N GLU A 349 -2.27 11.10 -11.13
CA GLU A 349 -2.57 12.41 -11.71
C GLU A 349 -3.19 13.38 -10.70
N MET A 350 -4.03 12.88 -9.79
CA MET A 350 -4.54 13.70 -8.66
C MET A 350 -3.42 14.17 -7.74
N SER A 351 -2.38 13.35 -7.57
CA SER A 351 -1.17 13.73 -6.82
C SER A 351 -0.42 14.88 -7.49
N ASP A 352 -0.20 14.81 -8.81
CA ASP A 352 0.49 15.86 -9.56
C ASP A 352 -0.28 17.19 -9.62
N ARG A 353 -1.61 17.12 -9.74
CA ARG A 353 -2.46 18.32 -9.70
C ARG A 353 -2.45 19.03 -8.36
N GLY A 354 -2.11 18.31 -7.28
CA GLY A 354 -2.05 18.83 -5.92
C GLY A 354 -3.41 19.31 -5.37
N GLY A 355 -3.41 19.60 -4.07
CA GLY A 355 -4.59 20.11 -3.37
C GLY A 355 -5.69 19.09 -3.08
N PHE A 356 -5.64 17.88 -3.61
CA PHE A 356 -6.56 16.79 -3.28
C PHE A 356 -6.13 16.04 -2.02
N ASP A 357 -7.08 15.66 -1.19
CA ASP A 357 -6.85 14.61 -0.20
C ASP A 357 -6.83 13.25 -0.91
N ILE A 358 -5.64 12.79 -1.30
CA ILE A 358 -5.45 11.54 -2.04
C ILE A 358 -5.17 10.33 -1.16
N ARG A 359 -5.18 10.48 0.15
CA ARG A 359 -4.78 9.42 1.10
C ARG A 359 -5.60 8.15 0.93
N LEU A 360 -6.91 8.29 0.72
CA LEU A 360 -7.81 7.16 0.49
C LEU A 360 -7.63 6.56 -0.91
N GLU A 361 -7.47 7.39 -1.93
CA GLU A 361 -7.22 6.95 -3.30
C GLU A 361 -5.90 6.19 -3.42
N ALA A 362 -4.83 6.69 -2.79
CA ALA A 362 -3.55 6.00 -2.74
C ALA A 362 -3.62 4.66 -1.97
N ALA A 363 -4.32 4.64 -0.83
CA ALA A 363 -4.53 3.42 -0.05
C ALA A 363 -5.37 2.38 -0.82
N ALA A 364 -6.44 2.82 -1.49
CA ALA A 364 -7.27 1.97 -2.33
C ALA A 364 -6.49 1.45 -3.54
N ALA A 365 -5.73 2.30 -4.22
CA ALA A 365 -4.87 1.90 -5.33
C ALA A 365 -3.86 0.84 -4.87
N LYS A 366 -3.19 1.03 -3.71
CA LYS A 366 -2.24 0.06 -3.19
C LYS A 366 -2.91 -1.25 -2.82
N GLU A 367 -3.94 -1.22 -1.98
CA GLU A 367 -4.57 -2.41 -1.43
C GLU A 367 -5.28 -3.23 -2.52
N TRP A 368 -6.20 -2.60 -3.26
CA TRP A 368 -7.02 -3.28 -4.25
C TRP A 368 -6.18 -3.82 -5.41
N ASN A 369 -5.22 -3.02 -5.93
CA ASN A 369 -4.38 -3.46 -7.03
C ASN A 369 -3.45 -4.60 -6.62
N THR A 370 -2.83 -4.54 -5.43
CA THR A 370 -1.92 -5.61 -5.01
C THR A 370 -2.64 -6.93 -4.78
N CYS A 371 -3.88 -6.89 -4.30
CA CYS A 371 -4.69 -8.10 -4.15
C CYS A 371 -5.11 -8.68 -5.50
N ARG A 372 -5.56 -7.83 -6.45
CA ARG A 372 -5.92 -8.27 -7.81
C ARG A 372 -4.73 -8.80 -8.59
N ALA A 373 -3.58 -8.15 -8.46
CA ALA A 373 -2.39 -8.62 -9.15
C ALA A 373 -1.86 -9.94 -8.58
N TRP A 374 -2.02 -10.20 -7.29
CA TRP A 374 -1.71 -11.51 -6.73
C TRP A 374 -2.56 -12.61 -7.41
N GLU A 375 -3.87 -12.40 -7.56
CA GLU A 375 -4.76 -13.30 -8.29
C GLU A 375 -4.29 -13.50 -9.74
N ILE A 376 -3.89 -12.43 -10.44
CA ILE A 376 -3.39 -12.48 -11.82
C ILE A 376 -2.07 -13.27 -11.93
N VAL A 377 -1.14 -13.06 -11.00
CA VAL A 377 0.15 -13.77 -11.00
C VAL A 377 -0.05 -15.27 -10.74
N ASP A 378 -0.91 -15.63 -9.79
CA ASP A 378 -1.28 -17.02 -9.50
C ASP A 378 -1.93 -17.69 -10.73
N GLU A 379 -2.91 -17.02 -11.35
CA GLU A 379 -3.55 -17.52 -12.57
C GLU A 379 -2.57 -17.61 -13.75
N THR A 380 -1.54 -16.79 -13.82
CA THR A 380 -0.49 -16.89 -14.83
C THR A 380 0.30 -18.19 -14.69
N MET A 381 0.65 -18.55 -13.45
CA MET A 381 1.28 -19.82 -13.14
C MET A 381 0.37 -20.98 -13.51
N GLN A 382 -0.91 -20.91 -13.14
CA GLN A 382 -1.91 -21.93 -13.43
C GLN A 382 -2.09 -22.16 -14.95
N ILE A 383 -2.19 -21.08 -15.73
CA ILE A 383 -2.33 -21.14 -17.21
C ILE A 383 -1.08 -21.78 -17.86
N ARG A 384 0.11 -21.49 -17.34
CA ARG A 384 1.35 -22.08 -17.85
C ARG A 384 1.56 -23.53 -17.39
N GLY A 385 0.86 -23.97 -16.35
CA GLY A 385 1.00 -25.30 -15.77
C GLY A 385 2.42 -25.57 -15.23
N GLY A 386 2.95 -26.77 -15.39
CA GLY A 386 4.29 -27.14 -14.90
C GLY A 386 5.39 -26.16 -15.30
N ARG A 387 5.31 -25.57 -16.50
CA ARG A 387 6.26 -24.55 -16.95
C ARG A 387 6.13 -23.20 -16.24
N GLY A 388 5.04 -22.95 -15.58
CA GLY A 388 4.87 -21.78 -14.68
C GLY A 388 5.55 -21.99 -13.34
N TYR A 389 5.63 -23.23 -12.90
CA TYR A 389 6.23 -23.63 -11.62
C TYR A 389 7.73 -23.92 -11.71
N GLU A 390 8.21 -24.29 -12.91
CA GLU A 390 9.62 -24.57 -13.19
C GLU A 390 10.44 -23.29 -13.28
N THR A 391 11.67 -23.31 -12.72
CA THR A 391 12.58 -22.15 -12.75
C THR A 391 13.04 -21.82 -14.17
N ALA A 392 13.36 -20.56 -14.43
CA ALA A 392 13.87 -20.13 -15.74
C ALA A 392 15.18 -20.84 -16.11
N SER A 393 16.08 -21.08 -15.15
CA SER A 393 17.33 -21.79 -15.35
C SER A 393 17.09 -23.24 -15.79
N SER A 394 16.13 -23.93 -15.18
CA SER A 394 15.77 -25.31 -15.57
C SER A 394 15.14 -25.36 -16.97
N LEU A 395 14.22 -24.43 -17.30
CA LEU A 395 13.66 -24.31 -18.64
C LEU A 395 14.76 -24.10 -19.70
N ARG A 396 15.72 -23.19 -19.43
CA ARG A 396 16.85 -22.90 -20.33
C ARG A 396 17.74 -24.14 -20.52
N GLY A 397 18.01 -24.89 -19.43
CA GLY A 397 18.86 -26.09 -19.47
C GLY A 397 18.34 -27.20 -20.36
N ARG A 398 17.05 -27.26 -20.65
CA ARG A 398 16.43 -28.20 -21.57
C ARG A 398 15.96 -27.58 -22.89
N GLY A 399 16.44 -26.36 -23.22
CA GLY A 399 16.21 -25.71 -24.51
C GLY A 399 14.85 -25.03 -24.66
N GLU A 400 14.10 -24.80 -23.55
CA GLU A 400 12.86 -24.05 -23.59
C GLU A 400 13.07 -22.56 -23.25
N ARG A 401 12.14 -21.73 -23.70
CA ARG A 401 12.15 -20.28 -23.40
C ARG A 401 12.06 -20.03 -21.88
N PRO A 402 13.07 -19.36 -21.27
CA PRO A 402 13.18 -19.20 -19.83
C PRO A 402 12.27 -18.08 -19.33
N ILE A 403 10.99 -18.39 -19.07
CA ILE A 403 10.02 -17.42 -18.55
C ILE A 403 9.81 -17.71 -17.05
N ALA A 404 10.36 -16.87 -16.19
CA ALA A 404 10.39 -17.02 -14.73
C ALA A 404 9.07 -16.61 -14.07
N VAL A 405 7.98 -17.36 -14.29
CA VAL A 405 6.69 -17.07 -13.62
C VAL A 405 6.77 -17.39 -12.13
N GLU A 406 7.51 -18.43 -11.76
CA GLU A 406 7.71 -18.79 -10.35
C GLU A 406 8.43 -17.66 -9.58
N ARG A 407 9.44 -17.02 -10.18
CA ARG A 407 10.11 -15.85 -9.60
C ARG A 407 9.15 -14.67 -9.50
N MET A 408 8.36 -14.39 -10.54
CA MET A 408 7.33 -13.35 -10.51
C MET A 408 6.40 -13.54 -9.30
N MET A 409 6.00 -14.78 -8.97
CA MET A 409 5.18 -15.10 -7.83
C MET A 409 5.92 -14.84 -6.50
N ARG A 410 7.17 -15.30 -6.37
CA ARG A 410 8.00 -15.08 -5.17
C ARG A 410 8.20 -13.58 -4.90
N ASP A 411 8.59 -12.85 -5.93
CA ASP A 411 8.87 -11.41 -5.82
C ASP A 411 7.61 -10.60 -5.54
N TYR A 412 6.47 -11.01 -6.10
CA TYR A 412 5.23 -10.26 -5.98
C TYR A 412 4.57 -10.38 -4.61
N ARG A 413 4.73 -11.52 -3.91
CA ARG A 413 3.99 -11.83 -2.67
C ARG A 413 4.09 -10.75 -1.60
N ILE A 414 5.23 -10.10 -1.48
CA ILE A 414 5.51 -9.07 -0.47
C ILE A 414 4.61 -7.83 -0.62
N ASN A 415 4.12 -7.53 -1.84
CA ASN A 415 3.35 -6.30 -2.10
C ASN A 415 2.04 -6.20 -1.29
N LYS A 416 1.51 -7.32 -0.78
CA LYS A 416 0.37 -7.35 0.13
C LYS A 416 0.74 -7.16 1.61
N ILE A 417 2.04 -7.16 1.93
CA ILE A 417 2.55 -7.17 3.31
C ILE A 417 3.20 -5.84 3.67
N PHE A 418 4.20 -5.40 2.91
CA PHE A 418 4.97 -4.19 3.24
C PHE A 418 4.23 -2.89 2.92
N GLU A 419 4.73 -1.76 3.46
CA GLU A 419 4.15 -0.41 3.35
C GLU A 419 2.65 -0.36 3.72
N GLY A 420 2.28 -1.12 4.74
CA GLY A 420 0.92 -1.33 5.20
C GLY A 420 0.29 -2.58 4.58
N SER A 421 0.11 -3.62 5.40
CA SER A 421 -0.55 -4.84 4.95
C SER A 421 -1.98 -4.55 4.46
N SER A 422 -2.55 -5.50 3.70
CA SER A 422 -3.95 -5.37 3.23
C SER A 422 -4.91 -5.08 4.38
N GLU A 423 -4.72 -5.71 5.54
CA GLU A 423 -5.53 -5.51 6.74
C GLU A 423 -5.37 -4.09 7.30
N ILE A 424 -4.13 -3.58 7.36
CA ILE A 424 -3.85 -2.21 7.84
C ILE A 424 -4.41 -1.17 6.88
N MET A 425 -4.35 -1.39 5.57
CA MET A 425 -4.97 -0.50 4.59
C MET A 425 -6.49 -0.47 4.74
N HIS A 426 -7.13 -1.62 4.96
CA HIS A 426 -8.57 -1.68 5.24
C HIS A 426 -8.93 -0.93 6.53
N LEU A 427 -8.17 -1.13 7.62
CA LEU A 427 -8.40 -0.40 8.88
C LEU A 427 -8.23 1.11 8.70
N PHE A 428 -7.20 1.54 7.97
CA PHE A 428 -6.99 2.95 7.66
C PHE A 428 -8.18 3.53 6.89
N MET A 429 -8.61 2.88 5.80
CA MET A 429 -9.75 3.35 5.01
C MET A 429 -11.05 3.32 5.80
N ALA A 430 -11.27 2.30 6.63
CA ALA A 430 -12.44 2.21 7.51
C ALA A 430 -12.47 3.34 8.56
N ARG A 431 -11.31 3.70 9.12
CA ARG A 431 -11.21 4.83 10.05
C ARG A 431 -11.56 6.15 9.36
N GLU A 432 -11.06 6.37 8.15
CA GLU A 432 -11.39 7.55 7.35
C GLU A 432 -12.87 7.57 6.94
N ALA A 433 -13.48 6.40 6.69
CA ALA A 433 -14.90 6.29 6.33
C ALA A 433 -15.86 6.82 7.42
N VAL A 434 -15.49 6.67 8.68
CA VAL A 434 -16.30 7.14 9.83
C VAL A 434 -15.89 8.53 10.33
N ASP A 435 -14.82 9.11 9.81
CA ASP A 435 -14.20 10.33 10.33
C ASP A 435 -15.18 11.51 10.49
N LYS A 436 -15.95 11.81 9.44
CA LYS A 436 -16.95 12.90 9.50
C LYS A 436 -18.02 12.67 10.56
N HIS A 437 -18.43 11.44 10.72
CA HIS A 437 -19.41 11.07 11.75
C HIS A 437 -18.81 11.23 13.16
N LEU A 438 -17.54 10.88 13.34
CA LEU A 438 -16.83 11.09 14.61
C LEU A 438 -16.61 12.58 14.89
N GLU A 439 -16.33 13.41 13.89
CA GLU A 439 -16.23 14.86 14.03
C GLU A 439 -17.57 15.47 14.53
N VAL A 440 -18.68 14.97 14.00
CA VAL A 440 -20.02 15.47 14.34
C VAL A 440 -20.52 14.91 15.67
N ALA A 441 -20.42 13.59 15.88
CA ALA A 441 -21.07 12.86 16.96
C ALA A 441 -20.10 12.25 18.00
N GLY A 442 -18.79 12.42 17.83
CA GLY A 442 -17.77 11.82 18.69
C GLY A 442 -17.90 12.22 20.15
N ALA A 443 -18.39 13.43 20.43
CA ALA A 443 -18.61 13.88 21.80
C ALA A 443 -19.56 12.97 22.62
N ILE A 444 -20.51 12.28 21.96
CA ILE A 444 -21.43 11.36 22.67
C ILE A 444 -20.71 10.09 23.14
N ILE A 445 -19.80 9.58 22.31
CA ILE A 445 -19.12 8.30 22.56
C ILE A 445 -17.79 8.47 23.31
N ASP A 446 -17.29 9.70 23.42
CA ASP A 446 -16.05 10.00 24.15
C ASP A 446 -16.28 9.85 25.66
N PRO A 447 -15.60 8.89 26.33
CA PRO A 447 -15.73 8.68 27.77
C PRO A 447 -15.15 9.83 28.61
N LYS A 448 -14.29 10.68 28.02
CA LYS A 448 -13.68 11.83 28.70
C LYS A 448 -14.61 13.03 28.76
N LYS A 449 -15.69 13.04 27.99
CA LYS A 449 -16.67 14.13 27.94
C LYS A 449 -17.70 14.01 29.07
N SER A 450 -17.95 15.12 29.76
CA SER A 450 -18.96 15.22 30.81
C SER A 450 -20.39 15.06 30.25
N PRO A 451 -21.38 14.65 31.05
CA PRO A 451 -22.78 14.60 30.63
C PRO A 451 -23.29 15.95 30.07
N ALA A 452 -22.87 17.07 30.64
CA ALA A 452 -23.24 18.41 30.17
C ALA A 452 -22.71 18.70 28.76
N GLU A 453 -21.43 18.37 28.46
CA GLU A 453 -20.84 18.52 27.13
C GLU A 453 -21.53 17.63 26.10
N LYS A 454 -21.93 16.42 26.48
CA LYS A 454 -22.69 15.51 25.63
C LYS A 454 -24.05 16.09 25.26
N VAL A 455 -24.76 16.64 26.22
CA VAL A 455 -26.06 17.31 26.00
C VAL A 455 -25.91 18.54 25.11
N GLN A 456 -24.88 19.36 25.31
CA GLN A 456 -24.61 20.55 24.49
C GLN A 456 -24.31 20.21 23.02
N ALA A 457 -23.77 19.02 22.73
CA ALA A 457 -23.51 18.57 21.38
C ALA A 457 -24.78 18.12 20.62
N LEU A 458 -25.84 17.72 21.31
CA LEU A 458 -27.06 17.15 20.74
C LEU A 458 -27.71 18.02 19.64
N PRO A 459 -27.88 19.36 19.78
CA PRO A 459 -28.50 20.15 18.72
C PRO A 459 -27.73 20.14 17.41
N ARG A 460 -26.38 20.21 17.44
CA ARG A 460 -25.52 20.13 16.27
C ARG A 460 -25.64 18.75 15.61
N ILE A 461 -25.65 17.70 16.39
CA ILE A 461 -25.76 16.32 15.92
C ILE A 461 -27.14 16.10 15.28
N ALA A 462 -28.19 16.51 15.95
CA ALA A 462 -29.56 16.39 15.44
C ALA A 462 -29.73 17.17 14.12
N SER A 463 -29.25 18.40 14.03
CA SER A 463 -29.29 19.22 12.82
C SER A 463 -28.57 18.56 11.65
N PHE A 464 -27.37 18.00 11.88
CA PHE A 464 -26.64 17.29 10.84
C PHE A 464 -27.39 16.06 10.34
N TYR A 465 -27.80 15.17 11.23
CA TYR A 465 -28.45 13.91 10.83
C TYR A 465 -29.87 14.09 10.33
N ALA A 466 -30.60 15.09 10.78
CA ALA A 466 -31.95 15.41 10.28
C ALA A 466 -31.95 15.79 8.78
N SER A 467 -30.87 16.39 8.30
CA SER A 467 -30.70 16.71 6.88
C SER A 467 -29.97 15.61 6.12
N TRP A 468 -28.86 15.09 6.68
CA TRP A 468 -27.98 14.15 6.00
C TRP A 468 -28.65 12.77 5.78
N TYR A 469 -29.28 12.18 6.81
CA TYR A 469 -29.79 10.83 6.73
C TYR A 469 -30.97 10.66 5.75
N PRO A 470 -32.00 11.53 5.75
CA PRO A 470 -33.08 11.45 4.76
C PRO A 470 -32.57 11.64 3.33
N SER A 471 -31.60 12.55 3.12
CA SER A 471 -31.02 12.79 1.79
C SER A 471 -30.34 11.56 1.18
N ARG A 472 -29.93 10.57 2.00
CA ARG A 472 -29.35 9.32 1.52
C ARG A 472 -30.40 8.33 0.98
N TRP A 473 -31.68 8.58 1.19
CA TRP A 473 -32.78 7.77 0.66
C TRP A 473 -33.36 8.34 -0.64
N ILE A 474 -33.20 9.64 -0.87
CA ILE A 474 -33.76 10.33 -2.01
C ILE A 474 -32.87 10.12 -3.25
N PRO A 475 -33.37 9.54 -4.35
CA PRO A 475 -32.61 9.43 -5.60
C PRO A 475 -32.29 10.79 -6.17
N ARG A 476 -31.06 10.98 -6.66
CA ARG A 476 -30.71 12.16 -7.46
C ARG A 476 -31.08 11.90 -8.93
N PRO A 477 -31.65 12.88 -9.65
CA PRO A 477 -32.12 12.67 -11.01
C PRO A 477 -31.00 12.79 -12.06
N HIS A 478 -29.80 12.25 -11.80
CA HIS A 478 -28.74 12.26 -12.81
C HIS A 478 -28.95 11.16 -13.84
N SER A 479 -29.06 11.52 -15.10
CA SER A 479 -29.26 10.56 -16.19
C SER A 479 -27.96 9.90 -16.63
N TYR A 480 -26.83 10.60 -16.54
CA TYR A 480 -25.51 10.21 -17.11
C TYR A 480 -25.60 9.87 -18.60
N ALA A 481 -26.48 10.55 -19.35
CA ALA A 481 -26.78 10.23 -20.75
C ALA A 481 -25.53 10.37 -21.65
N GLU A 482 -24.63 11.26 -21.33
CA GLU A 482 -23.36 11.48 -22.03
C GLU A 482 -22.46 10.25 -22.05
N PHE A 483 -22.58 9.39 -21.06
CA PHE A 483 -21.82 8.12 -20.99
C PHE A 483 -22.43 6.98 -21.83
N GLY A 484 -23.58 7.20 -22.46
CA GLY A 484 -24.23 6.23 -23.33
C GLY A 484 -24.48 4.89 -22.62
N PRO A 485 -23.95 3.76 -23.14
CA PRO A 485 -24.21 2.43 -22.56
C PRO A 485 -23.71 2.29 -21.12
N PHE A 486 -22.76 3.10 -20.68
CA PHE A 486 -22.22 3.07 -19.32
C PHE A 486 -23.06 3.81 -18.28
N ALA A 487 -24.05 4.62 -18.71
CA ALA A 487 -24.94 5.37 -17.80
C ALA A 487 -25.57 4.48 -16.70
N GLY A 488 -25.88 3.24 -17.05
CA GLY A 488 -26.43 2.26 -16.12
C GLY A 488 -25.46 1.87 -14.98
N TYR A 489 -24.16 1.87 -15.24
CA TYR A 489 -23.14 1.59 -14.23
C TYR A 489 -22.95 2.78 -13.29
N LEU A 490 -22.90 4.01 -13.80
CA LEU A 490 -22.79 5.20 -12.96
C LEU A 490 -24.03 5.39 -12.06
N ARG A 491 -25.25 5.13 -12.60
CA ARG A 491 -26.47 5.10 -11.76
C ARG A 491 -26.40 4.03 -10.66
N PHE A 492 -25.79 2.86 -10.96
CA PHE A 492 -25.57 1.82 -9.95
C PHE A 492 -24.56 2.28 -8.90
N VAL A 493 -23.44 2.87 -9.31
CA VAL A 493 -22.42 3.41 -8.40
C VAL A 493 -23.03 4.48 -7.49
N GLU A 494 -23.75 5.45 -8.03
CA GLU A 494 -24.40 6.51 -7.26
C GLU A 494 -25.39 5.97 -6.20
N ARG A 495 -26.26 5.04 -6.61
CA ARG A 495 -27.21 4.41 -5.68
C ARG A 495 -26.50 3.59 -4.60
N SER A 496 -25.44 2.88 -4.99
CA SER A 496 -24.65 2.06 -4.07
C SER A 496 -23.84 2.93 -3.11
N THR A 497 -23.35 4.08 -3.52
CA THR A 497 -22.70 5.08 -2.69
C THR A 497 -23.64 5.57 -1.57
N ARG A 498 -24.88 5.90 -1.88
CA ARG A 498 -25.88 6.26 -0.86
C ARG A 498 -26.23 5.09 0.07
N ARG A 499 -26.29 3.86 -0.48
CA ARG A 499 -26.48 2.65 0.34
C ARG A 499 -25.29 2.44 1.27
N LEU A 500 -24.06 2.58 0.76
CA LEU A 500 -22.82 2.43 1.54
C LEU A 500 -22.81 3.37 2.75
N SER A 501 -23.09 4.65 2.54
CA SER A 501 -23.10 5.63 3.65
C SER A 501 -24.14 5.32 4.72
N ARG A 502 -25.33 4.81 4.33
CA ARG A 502 -26.32 4.32 5.30
C ARG A 502 -25.81 3.11 6.08
N GLN A 503 -25.09 2.18 5.43
CA GLN A 503 -24.53 1.01 6.12
C GLN A 503 -23.41 1.41 7.10
N VAL A 504 -22.57 2.38 6.75
CA VAL A 504 -21.59 2.97 7.69
C VAL A 504 -22.32 3.51 8.92
N PHE A 505 -23.34 4.34 8.71
CA PHE A 505 -24.12 4.92 9.80
C PHE A 505 -24.84 3.84 10.65
N HIS A 506 -25.48 2.86 10.03
CA HIS A 506 -26.15 1.76 10.77
C HIS A 506 -25.12 0.94 11.57
N GLY A 507 -23.94 0.68 11.01
CA GLY A 507 -22.85 0.02 11.74
C GLY A 507 -22.42 0.81 12.98
N MET A 508 -22.30 2.14 12.87
CA MET A 508 -21.99 3.01 14.01
C MET A 508 -23.08 2.98 15.08
N VAL A 509 -24.34 3.08 14.69
CA VAL A 509 -25.47 3.07 15.63
C VAL A 509 -25.62 1.72 16.35
N ILE A 510 -25.48 0.61 15.61
CA ILE A 510 -25.69 -0.74 16.17
C ILE A 510 -24.51 -1.19 17.02
N HIS A 511 -23.28 -0.96 16.55
CA HIS A 511 -22.08 -1.46 17.21
C HIS A 511 -21.44 -0.45 18.17
N GLN A 512 -21.76 0.83 18.03
CA GLN A 512 -21.24 1.92 18.88
C GLN A 512 -19.71 1.84 19.08
N ALA A 513 -19.20 1.93 20.31
CA ALA A 513 -17.78 1.80 20.62
C ALA A 513 -17.17 0.44 20.23
N ARG A 514 -17.98 -0.61 20.05
CA ARG A 514 -17.50 -1.92 19.60
C ARG A 514 -17.24 -1.98 18.09
N LEU A 515 -17.59 -0.94 17.32
CA LEU A 515 -17.43 -0.95 15.85
C LEU A 515 -15.97 -1.17 15.45
N GLN A 516 -15.01 -0.58 16.16
CA GLN A 516 -13.57 -0.75 15.88
C GLN A 516 -13.12 -2.23 15.90
N HIS A 517 -13.77 -3.08 16.69
CA HIS A 517 -13.50 -4.50 16.76
C HIS A 517 -14.30 -5.34 15.74
N LYS A 518 -15.20 -4.71 14.95
CA LYS A 518 -15.98 -5.36 13.88
C LYS A 518 -15.25 -5.27 12.53
N GLN A 519 -14.00 -5.72 12.51
CA GLN A 519 -13.12 -5.55 11.35
C GLN A 519 -13.70 -6.19 10.08
N ALA A 520 -14.30 -7.39 10.15
CA ALA A 520 -14.90 -8.02 8.99
C ALA A 520 -16.05 -7.20 8.37
N PHE A 521 -16.88 -6.56 9.20
CA PHE A 521 -17.92 -5.63 8.75
C PHE A 521 -17.30 -4.39 8.10
N LEU A 522 -16.31 -3.79 8.74
CA LEU A 522 -15.60 -2.61 8.24
C LEU A 522 -14.89 -2.89 6.91
N PHE A 523 -14.24 -4.05 6.78
CA PHE A 523 -13.53 -4.45 5.56
C PHE A 523 -14.49 -4.62 4.39
N ARG A 524 -15.69 -5.21 4.58
CA ARG A 524 -16.71 -5.28 3.53
C ARG A 524 -17.16 -3.90 3.06
N LEU A 525 -17.27 -2.91 3.96
CA LEU A 525 -17.59 -1.53 3.57
C LEU A 525 -16.49 -0.93 2.70
N VAL A 526 -15.23 -1.17 3.05
CA VAL A 526 -14.06 -0.73 2.27
C VAL A 526 -14.03 -1.43 0.91
N ASP A 527 -14.23 -2.75 0.86
CA ASP A 527 -14.30 -3.51 -0.39
C ASP A 527 -15.39 -2.97 -1.33
N ILE A 528 -16.57 -2.65 -0.78
CA ILE A 528 -17.65 -2.02 -1.56
C ILE A 528 -17.19 -0.70 -2.15
N ALA A 529 -16.54 0.16 -1.35
CA ALA A 529 -16.05 1.45 -1.81
C ALA A 529 -15.00 1.30 -2.91
N ASN A 530 -14.04 0.38 -2.74
CA ASN A 530 -12.98 0.10 -3.71
C ASN A 530 -13.56 -0.40 -5.04
N GLU A 531 -14.50 -1.33 -5.03
CA GLU A 531 -15.16 -1.82 -6.25
C GLU A 531 -15.96 -0.71 -6.96
N LEU A 532 -16.67 0.13 -6.22
CA LEU A 532 -17.41 1.27 -6.78
C LEU A 532 -16.46 2.32 -7.38
N PHE A 533 -15.32 2.58 -6.71
CA PHE A 533 -14.28 3.48 -7.24
C PHE A 533 -13.70 2.93 -8.53
N ALA A 534 -13.34 1.66 -8.57
CA ALA A 534 -12.83 0.99 -9.77
C ALA A 534 -13.84 1.05 -10.93
N MET A 535 -15.14 0.83 -10.67
CA MET A 535 -16.19 0.98 -11.68
C MET A 535 -16.26 2.41 -12.22
N ALA A 536 -16.26 3.42 -11.34
CA ALA A 536 -16.37 4.82 -11.74
C ALA A 536 -15.14 5.27 -12.56
N ALA A 537 -13.92 4.90 -12.13
CA ALA A 537 -12.68 5.20 -12.81
C ALA A 537 -12.62 4.53 -14.20
N SER A 538 -12.96 3.23 -14.29
CA SER A 538 -12.99 2.49 -15.57
C SER A 538 -13.97 3.09 -16.58
N VAL A 539 -15.16 3.44 -16.13
CA VAL A 539 -16.18 4.09 -16.99
C VAL A 539 -15.72 5.47 -17.45
N SER A 540 -15.18 6.27 -16.52
CA SER A 540 -14.68 7.62 -16.85
C SER A 540 -13.53 7.56 -17.87
N ARG A 541 -12.59 6.61 -17.70
CA ARG A 541 -11.46 6.37 -18.63
C ARG A 541 -11.95 5.94 -20.02
N ALA A 542 -12.79 4.88 -20.08
CA ALA A 542 -13.31 4.39 -21.36
C ALA A 542 -14.12 5.47 -22.10
N HIS A 543 -14.88 6.28 -21.37
CA HIS A 543 -15.61 7.43 -21.94
C HIS A 543 -14.64 8.49 -22.47
N ALA A 544 -13.60 8.85 -21.72
CA ALA A 544 -12.59 9.82 -22.13
C ALA A 544 -11.84 9.35 -23.40
N MET A 545 -11.42 8.08 -23.44
CA MET A 545 -10.78 7.47 -24.62
C MET A 545 -11.69 7.54 -25.85
N ARG A 546 -12.98 7.27 -25.70
CA ARG A 546 -13.96 7.40 -26.79
C ARG A 546 -14.08 8.84 -27.28
N ARG A 547 -14.17 9.81 -26.36
CA ARG A 547 -14.28 11.24 -26.72
C ARG A 547 -13.03 11.78 -27.40
N ALA A 548 -11.87 11.28 -27.01
CA ALA A 548 -10.58 11.63 -27.62
C ALA A 548 -10.32 10.91 -28.96
N GLY A 549 -11.22 10.04 -29.42
CA GLY A 549 -10.99 9.26 -30.63
C GLY A 549 -9.81 8.28 -30.52
N HIS A 550 -9.52 7.82 -29.31
CA HIS A 550 -8.36 6.93 -29.08
C HIS A 550 -8.51 5.63 -29.85
N PRO A 551 -7.45 5.12 -30.52
CA PRO A 551 -7.53 3.90 -31.35
C PRO A 551 -8.07 2.68 -30.61
N ALA A 552 -7.78 2.55 -29.32
CA ALA A 552 -8.24 1.43 -28.47
C ALA A 552 -9.61 1.70 -27.80
N ALA A 553 -10.37 2.75 -28.17
CA ALA A 553 -11.60 3.12 -27.47
C ALA A 553 -12.66 2.01 -27.45
N ALA A 554 -12.80 1.24 -28.55
CA ALA A 554 -13.75 0.12 -28.63
C ALA A 554 -13.35 -1.01 -27.66
N SER A 555 -12.08 -1.42 -27.67
CA SER A 555 -11.56 -2.44 -26.76
C SER A 555 -11.62 -1.99 -25.30
N ALA A 556 -11.31 -0.74 -24.99
CA ALA A 556 -11.45 -0.18 -23.66
C ALA A 556 -12.91 -0.23 -23.16
N ALA A 557 -13.86 -0.01 -24.05
CA ALA A 557 -15.27 -0.12 -23.73
C ALA A 557 -15.69 -1.55 -23.38
N GLU A 558 -15.20 -2.54 -24.12
CA GLU A 558 -15.44 -3.97 -23.83
C GLU A 558 -14.86 -4.39 -22.48
N LEU A 559 -13.62 -3.99 -22.19
CA LEU A 559 -12.96 -4.28 -20.92
C LEU A 559 -13.68 -3.63 -19.74
N ALA A 560 -14.07 -2.36 -19.88
CA ALA A 560 -14.84 -1.64 -18.86
C ALA A 560 -16.21 -2.30 -18.61
N ASP A 561 -16.92 -2.72 -19.65
CA ASP A 561 -18.22 -3.41 -19.52
C ASP A 561 -18.06 -4.73 -18.77
N LEU A 562 -17.11 -5.58 -19.16
CA LEU A 562 -16.86 -6.87 -18.51
C LEU A 562 -16.53 -6.70 -17.04
N PHE A 563 -15.60 -5.78 -16.73
CA PHE A 563 -15.22 -5.46 -15.35
C PHE A 563 -16.42 -4.96 -14.54
N CYS A 564 -17.17 -3.98 -15.06
CA CYS A 564 -18.32 -3.40 -14.35
C CYS A 564 -19.44 -4.43 -14.10
N ARG A 565 -19.66 -5.39 -15.00
CA ARG A 565 -20.60 -6.51 -14.77
C ARG A 565 -20.17 -7.38 -13.60
N SER A 566 -18.88 -7.73 -13.55
CA SER A 566 -18.32 -8.55 -12.47
C SER A 566 -18.35 -7.81 -11.14
N ALA A 567 -17.83 -6.57 -11.10
CA ALA A 567 -17.81 -5.73 -9.92
C ALA A 567 -19.23 -5.48 -9.36
N ARG A 568 -20.24 -5.26 -10.24
CA ARG A 568 -21.63 -5.10 -9.81
C ARG A 568 -22.18 -6.33 -9.09
N ARG A 569 -21.83 -7.55 -9.54
CA ARG A 569 -22.20 -8.79 -8.82
C ARG A 569 -21.52 -8.88 -7.47
N LYS A 570 -20.21 -8.57 -7.42
CA LYS A 570 -19.43 -8.58 -6.17
C LYS A 570 -19.98 -7.58 -5.15
N VAL A 571 -20.24 -6.34 -5.56
CA VAL A 571 -20.82 -5.30 -4.68
C VAL A 571 -22.18 -5.74 -4.09
N ARG A 572 -23.04 -6.37 -4.90
CA ARG A 572 -24.33 -6.88 -4.42
C ARG A 572 -24.15 -7.94 -3.33
N ARG A 573 -23.22 -8.87 -3.54
CA ARG A 573 -22.88 -9.91 -2.57
C ARG A 573 -22.31 -9.32 -1.29
N LEU A 574 -21.36 -8.41 -1.38
CA LEU A 574 -20.77 -7.72 -0.22
C LEU A 574 -21.84 -7.00 0.62
N PHE A 575 -22.79 -6.32 -0.03
CA PHE A 575 -23.92 -5.72 0.69
C PHE A 575 -24.84 -6.73 1.38
N ALA A 576 -25.03 -7.91 0.83
CA ALA A 576 -25.80 -8.98 1.49
C ALA A 576 -25.02 -9.51 2.71
N ASP A 577 -23.73 -9.73 2.55
CA ASP A 577 -22.85 -10.28 3.57
C ASP A 577 -22.57 -9.32 4.76
N LEU A 578 -22.98 -8.03 4.68
CA LEU A 578 -22.81 -7.10 5.80
C LEU A 578 -23.59 -7.52 7.04
N TRP A 579 -24.80 -8.03 6.86
CA TRP A 579 -25.70 -8.37 7.97
C TRP A 579 -26.07 -9.85 8.04
N SER A 580 -25.90 -10.58 6.95
CA SER A 580 -26.13 -12.03 6.87
C SER A 580 -24.79 -12.74 6.72
N ASN A 581 -24.14 -13.11 7.85
CA ASN A 581 -22.80 -13.67 7.88
C ASN A 581 -22.55 -14.49 9.15
N ASP A 582 -21.41 -15.18 9.19
CA ASP A 582 -20.94 -16.01 10.31
C ASP A 582 -19.82 -15.35 11.15
N ASP A 583 -19.65 -14.04 11.09
CA ASP A 583 -18.49 -13.35 11.70
C ASP A 583 -18.32 -13.66 13.19
N ALA A 584 -19.39 -13.57 13.96
CA ALA A 584 -19.36 -13.85 15.39
C ALA A 584 -19.04 -15.32 15.71
N ARG A 585 -19.53 -16.24 14.86
CA ARG A 585 -19.23 -17.69 14.99
C ARG A 585 -17.77 -17.97 14.66
N LYS A 586 -17.27 -17.42 13.54
CA LYS A 586 -15.86 -17.54 13.13
C LYS A 586 -14.92 -17.00 14.20
N TYR A 587 -15.23 -15.81 14.76
CA TYR A 587 -14.42 -15.22 15.81
C TYR A 587 -14.34 -16.14 17.06
N ARG A 588 -15.50 -16.66 17.54
CA ARG A 588 -15.51 -17.59 18.68
C ARG A 588 -14.76 -18.88 18.40
N LEU A 589 -14.92 -19.42 17.18
CA LEU A 589 -14.18 -20.62 16.77
C LEU A 589 -12.68 -20.38 16.76
N ALA A 590 -12.23 -19.27 16.19
CA ALA A 590 -10.83 -18.89 16.16
C ALA A 590 -10.24 -18.74 17.57
N GLN A 591 -10.98 -18.15 18.52
CA GLN A 591 -10.55 -18.09 19.92
C GLN A 591 -10.44 -19.51 20.53
N GLY A 592 -11.28 -20.45 20.11
CA GLY A 592 -11.18 -21.85 20.51
C GLY A 592 -9.92 -22.53 19.96
N VAL A 593 -9.59 -22.28 18.69
CA VAL A 593 -8.35 -22.77 18.07
C VAL A 593 -7.13 -22.25 18.82
N LEU A 594 -7.08 -20.95 19.09
CA LEU A 594 -5.98 -20.32 19.84
C LEU A 594 -5.83 -20.87 21.28
N GLN A 595 -6.91 -21.39 21.86
CA GLN A 595 -6.93 -22.02 23.17
C GLN A 595 -6.65 -23.55 23.11
N GLY A 596 -6.33 -24.07 21.94
CA GLY A 596 -6.03 -25.50 21.76
C GLY A 596 -7.25 -26.43 21.71
N ARG A 597 -8.48 -25.92 21.61
CA ARG A 597 -9.69 -26.80 21.59
C ARG A 597 -9.75 -27.72 20.38
N GLN A 598 -8.99 -27.42 19.32
CA GLN A 598 -8.96 -28.18 18.07
C GLN A 598 -7.60 -28.85 17.81
N LEU A 599 -6.78 -29.08 18.85
CA LEU A 599 -5.47 -29.74 18.72
C LEU A 599 -5.55 -31.13 18.05
N TRP A 600 -6.70 -31.81 18.15
CA TRP A 600 -6.94 -33.06 17.42
C TRP A 600 -6.76 -32.97 15.89
N LEU A 601 -6.86 -31.75 15.31
CA LEU A 601 -6.54 -31.52 13.89
C LEU A 601 -5.03 -31.58 13.61
N GLU A 602 -4.21 -31.43 14.63
CA GLU A 602 -2.76 -31.34 14.58
C GLU A 602 -2.07 -32.66 15.04
N GLU A 603 -2.83 -33.62 15.61
CA GLU A 603 -2.31 -34.89 16.19
C GLU A 603 -1.38 -35.65 15.21
N LEU A 604 -1.66 -35.62 13.90
CA LEU A 604 -0.85 -36.33 12.89
C LEU A 604 0.57 -35.77 12.73
N ILE A 605 0.76 -34.47 13.05
CA ILE A 605 2.04 -33.77 12.89
C ILE A 605 2.76 -33.55 14.23
N ASP A 606 2.18 -34.01 15.33
CA ASP A 606 2.82 -33.94 16.65
C ASP A 606 4.20 -34.64 16.62
N GLY A 607 5.21 -33.95 17.14
CA GLY A 607 6.59 -34.44 17.18
C GLY A 607 7.40 -34.22 15.89
N LEU A 608 6.84 -33.54 14.87
CA LEU A 608 7.59 -33.12 13.69
C LEU A 608 8.22 -31.74 13.85
N ASP A 609 7.85 -31.02 14.91
CA ASP A 609 8.38 -29.69 15.18
C ASP A 609 9.86 -29.73 15.58
N PRO A 610 10.70 -28.79 15.10
CA PRO A 610 12.09 -28.69 15.55
C PRO A 610 12.17 -28.45 17.06
N GLU A 611 13.13 -29.08 17.73
CA GLU A 611 13.30 -29.04 19.22
C GLU A 611 13.32 -27.61 19.82
N GLY A 612 13.60 -26.58 19.04
CA GLY A 612 13.60 -25.16 19.48
C GLY A 612 12.23 -24.52 19.66
N GLU A 613 11.16 -25.04 19.05
CA GLU A 613 9.80 -24.49 19.19
C GLU A 613 9.07 -25.04 20.42
N ALA A 614 9.37 -26.26 20.83
CA ALA A 614 8.80 -26.91 22.02
C ALA A 614 9.14 -26.16 23.33
N ALA A 615 10.32 -25.56 23.45
CA ALA A 615 10.73 -24.80 24.63
C ALA A 615 9.94 -23.49 24.83
N SER A 616 9.56 -22.79 23.74
CA SER A 616 8.82 -21.52 23.83
C SER A 616 7.33 -21.72 24.18
N GLY A 617 6.78 -22.90 23.90
CA GLY A 617 5.39 -23.24 24.19
C GLY A 617 5.15 -23.68 25.66
N ALA A 618 6.15 -24.29 26.30
CA ALA A 618 6.04 -24.79 27.67
C ALA A 618 6.11 -23.66 28.72
N GLU A 619 6.93 -22.62 28.49
CA GLU A 619 7.02 -21.49 29.41
C GLU A 619 5.77 -20.58 29.39
N ARG A 620 5.01 -20.54 28.29
CA ARG A 620 3.76 -19.75 28.20
C ARG A 620 2.56 -20.44 28.86
N ARG A 621 2.63 -21.71 29.23
CA ARG A 621 1.51 -22.45 29.86
C ARG A 621 1.43 -22.30 31.39
N GLN A 622 2.42 -21.68 32.05
CA GLN A 622 2.45 -21.57 33.51
C GLN A 622 1.92 -20.26 34.10
N GLU A 623 1.59 -19.24 33.30
CA GLU A 623 1.14 -17.94 33.82
C GLU A 623 -0.18 -17.46 33.22
N VAL A 624 -1.29 -18.19 33.37
CA VAL A 624 -2.63 -17.62 33.27
C VAL A 624 -3.47 -18.11 34.43
N PRO A 625 -3.64 -17.33 35.51
CA PRO A 625 -4.59 -17.66 36.54
C PRO A 625 -6.01 -17.55 36.00
N ALA A 626 -6.78 -18.62 36.13
CA ALA A 626 -8.21 -18.64 35.82
C ALA A 626 -8.96 -17.59 36.64
N ARG A 627 -9.33 -16.48 36.05
CA ARG A 627 -10.38 -15.60 36.58
C ARG A 627 -11.71 -15.98 35.92
N ALA A 628 -12.57 -16.52 36.75
CA ALA A 628 -13.97 -16.81 36.46
C ALA A 628 -14.64 -15.52 35.93
N VAL A 629 -15.18 -15.58 34.71
CA VAL A 629 -16.10 -14.57 34.20
C VAL A 629 -17.49 -15.04 34.61
N ALA A 630 -18.06 -14.36 35.60
CA ALA A 630 -19.47 -14.47 35.91
C ALA A 630 -20.31 -13.97 34.73
N VAL A 631 -21.30 -14.77 34.38
CA VAL A 631 -22.36 -14.46 33.41
C VAL A 631 -23.28 -13.42 34.04
N HIS A 632 -23.43 -12.28 33.41
CA HIS A 632 -24.71 -11.54 33.39
C HIS A 632 -24.81 -10.75 32.07
#